data_3cda65b33bf1195e7b55ca3ec1057b54
#
_entry.id   3cda65b33bf1195e7b55ca3ec1057b54
#
_cell.length_a   1.000
_cell.length_b   1.000
_cell.length_c   1.000
_cell.angle_alpha   90.00
_cell.angle_beta   90.00
_cell.angle_gamma   90.00
#
_symmetry.space_group_name_H-M   'P 1'
#
loop_
_entity.id
_entity.type
_entity.pdbx_description
1 polymer ?
#
loop_
_entity_poly.entity_id
_entity_poly.type
_entity_poly.pdbx_seq_one_letter_code
_entity_poly.pdbx_strand_id
1 'polypeptide(L)'
;MALIEFADFSFKYLGADSLALRRITTTVGEREYVVVTGPSGCGKTTLCRTINGLVPHFHRGYIAGNVYIDGENKRESTVAGLASTVGLVFQNPANQLVTLNVERELAFGPENLGVEPSEVRRRVEEIIELLNLDYLRDKHPHEMSGGEQQRVAMGAILALKPKILVADEPTSNLDPKSAELILDIIAQLNKKSGMTVVLVEHRLDLVSKDASRIILMDKGSIVADGPPREVLTMDLCEEIGVGVPKATQIYKRLLSKGMQMRQVPLTGEELATMVQEARSQ
;
A
#
# COMPACT_ATOMS: atom_id res chain seq x y z
N MET A 1 -11.27 -15.03 5.78
CA MET A 1 -10.28 -15.99 5.26
C MET A 1 -8.99 -15.25 5.00
N ALA A 2 -7.81 -15.86 5.17
CA ALA A 2 -6.55 -15.20 4.82
C ALA A 2 -6.46 -15.09 3.29
N LEU A 3 -6.28 -13.88 2.78
CA LEU A 3 -6.13 -13.62 1.34
C LEU A 3 -4.65 -13.59 0.94
N ILE A 4 -3.78 -13.17 1.87
CA ILE A 4 -2.32 -13.25 1.76
C ILE A 4 -1.82 -13.99 2.99
N GLU A 5 -0.92 -14.95 2.80
CA GLU A 5 -0.26 -15.67 3.90
C GLU A 5 1.23 -15.84 3.61
N PHE A 6 2.05 -15.38 4.53
CA PHE A 6 3.49 -15.66 4.56
C PHE A 6 3.75 -16.72 5.65
N ALA A 7 4.36 -17.83 5.28
CA ALA A 7 4.70 -18.96 6.17
C ALA A 7 6.21 -19.13 6.23
N ASP A 8 6.84 -18.53 7.27
CA ASP A 8 8.29 -18.52 7.54
C ASP A 8 9.13 -18.14 6.30
N PHE A 9 8.64 -17.13 5.54
CA PHE A 9 9.21 -16.77 4.24
C PHE A 9 10.49 -15.96 4.39
N SER A 10 11.53 -16.38 3.68
CA SER A 10 12.79 -15.64 3.58
C SER A 10 13.23 -15.52 2.13
N PHE A 11 13.82 -14.38 1.78
CA PHE A 11 14.31 -14.12 0.44
C PHE A 11 15.65 -13.38 0.45
N LYS A 12 16.56 -13.81 -0.44
CA LYS A 12 17.84 -13.15 -0.71
C LYS A 12 18.01 -12.97 -2.21
N TYR A 13 18.23 -11.75 -2.69
CA TYR A 13 18.54 -11.49 -4.09
C TYR A 13 19.82 -12.17 -4.52
N LEU A 14 19.92 -12.56 -5.80
CA LEU A 14 21.18 -13.05 -6.36
C LEU A 14 22.26 -11.95 -6.26
N GLY A 15 23.44 -12.33 -5.79
CA GLY A 15 24.56 -11.41 -5.61
C GLY A 15 24.47 -10.50 -4.37
N ALA A 16 23.40 -10.55 -3.58
CA ALA A 16 23.34 -9.83 -2.32
C ALA A 16 24.01 -10.61 -1.19
N ASP A 17 24.59 -9.90 -0.21
CA ASP A 17 25.25 -10.50 0.95
C ASP A 17 24.24 -10.91 2.05
N SER A 18 23.09 -10.22 2.13
CA SER A 18 22.12 -10.38 3.19
C SER A 18 20.72 -10.72 2.68
N LEU A 19 19.91 -11.29 3.57
CA LEU A 19 18.47 -11.52 3.33
C LEU A 19 17.73 -10.18 3.25
N ALA A 20 16.92 -10.02 2.20
CA ALA A 20 16.00 -8.89 2.06
C ALA A 20 14.72 -9.10 2.88
N LEU A 21 14.27 -10.36 3.01
CA LEU A 21 13.19 -10.77 3.93
C LEU A 21 13.69 -11.93 4.79
N ARG A 22 13.33 -11.89 6.09
CA ARG A 22 13.81 -12.84 7.09
C ARG A 22 12.64 -13.41 7.87
N ARG A 23 12.31 -14.69 7.66
CA ARG A 23 11.32 -15.44 8.40
C ARG A 23 9.99 -14.69 8.58
N ILE A 24 9.51 -14.07 7.50
CA ILE A 24 8.23 -13.36 7.50
C ILE A 24 7.11 -14.38 7.75
N THR A 25 6.34 -14.14 8.81
CA THR A 25 5.14 -14.91 9.12
C THR A 25 4.05 -13.91 9.46
N THR A 26 3.08 -13.76 8.59
CA THR A 26 1.93 -12.88 8.75
C THR A 26 0.83 -13.27 7.78
N THR A 27 -0.39 -12.87 8.07
CA THR A 27 -1.55 -13.05 7.20
C THR A 27 -2.24 -11.71 6.96
N VAL A 28 -2.84 -11.52 5.79
CA VAL A 28 -3.75 -10.40 5.53
C VAL A 28 -5.10 -10.98 5.13
N GLY A 29 -6.13 -10.58 5.84
CA GLY A 29 -7.51 -10.99 5.61
C GLY A 29 -8.18 -10.20 4.48
N GLU A 30 -9.36 -10.67 4.07
CA GLU A 30 -10.21 -9.91 3.16
C GLU A 30 -10.62 -8.57 3.77
N ARG A 31 -10.65 -7.52 2.93
CA ARG A 31 -11.06 -6.15 3.29
C ARG A 31 -10.16 -5.46 4.32
N GLU A 32 -9.04 -6.06 4.71
CA GLU A 32 -8.08 -5.36 5.56
C GLU A 32 -7.43 -4.20 4.80
N TYR A 33 -7.16 -3.10 5.51
CA TYR A 33 -6.30 -2.01 5.08
C TYR A 33 -5.03 -2.05 5.92
N VAL A 34 -4.01 -2.69 5.39
CA VAL A 34 -2.73 -2.90 6.08
C VAL A 34 -1.72 -1.86 5.62
N VAL A 35 -1.18 -1.09 6.54
CA VAL A 35 -0.06 -0.18 6.28
C VAL A 35 1.24 -0.84 6.70
N VAL A 36 2.19 -0.96 5.78
CA VAL A 36 3.54 -1.46 6.02
C VAL A 36 4.49 -0.28 6.11
N THR A 37 5.20 -0.14 7.19
CA THR A 37 6.17 0.94 7.40
C THR A 37 7.47 0.42 8.01
N GLY A 38 8.51 1.26 8.02
CA GLY A 38 9.83 0.90 8.51
C GLY A 38 10.93 1.72 7.81
N PRO A 39 12.19 1.66 8.26
CA PRO A 39 13.31 2.37 7.66
C PRO A 39 13.48 2.07 6.17
N SER A 40 14.15 2.98 5.45
CA SER A 40 14.55 2.70 4.06
C SER A 40 15.44 1.47 3.98
N GLY A 41 15.21 0.61 2.98
CA GLY A 41 15.98 -0.62 2.78
C GLY A 41 15.61 -1.78 3.73
N CYS A 42 14.63 -1.66 4.60
CA CYS A 42 14.24 -2.75 5.52
C CYS A 42 13.46 -3.91 4.87
N GLY A 43 13.16 -3.85 3.56
CA GLY A 43 12.53 -4.97 2.82
C GLY A 43 11.08 -4.75 2.35
N LYS A 44 10.46 -3.56 2.59
CA LYS A 44 9.06 -3.26 2.22
C LYS A 44 8.75 -3.50 0.75
N THR A 45 9.54 -2.92 -0.16
CA THR A 45 9.41 -3.13 -1.61
C THR A 45 9.55 -4.61 -1.98
N THR A 46 10.44 -5.35 -1.31
CA THR A 46 10.61 -6.79 -1.55
C THR A 46 9.36 -7.56 -1.10
N LEU A 47 8.74 -7.16 0.01
CA LEU A 47 7.47 -7.71 0.47
C LEU A 47 6.36 -7.49 -0.57
N CYS A 48 6.21 -6.25 -1.08
CA CYS A 48 5.26 -5.92 -2.13
C CYS A 48 5.47 -6.76 -3.40
N ARG A 49 6.72 -6.85 -3.86
CA ARG A 49 7.09 -7.67 -5.03
C ARG A 49 6.88 -9.16 -4.81
N THR A 50 6.94 -9.62 -3.58
CA THR A 50 6.63 -11.01 -3.25
C THR A 50 5.13 -11.27 -3.36
N ILE A 51 4.28 -10.36 -2.91
CA ILE A 51 2.82 -10.52 -2.98
C ILE A 51 2.33 -10.63 -4.43
N ASN A 52 2.86 -9.83 -5.36
CA ASN A 52 2.44 -9.88 -6.77
C ASN A 52 3.22 -10.87 -7.64
N GLY A 53 4.15 -11.64 -7.06
CA GLY A 53 4.92 -12.67 -7.75
C GLY A 53 6.13 -12.18 -8.55
N LEU A 54 6.45 -10.88 -8.57
CA LEU A 54 7.71 -10.40 -9.19
C LEU A 54 8.93 -10.99 -8.47
N VAL A 55 8.83 -11.27 -7.19
CA VAL A 55 9.74 -12.12 -6.44
C VAL A 55 9.06 -13.48 -6.27
N PRO A 56 9.64 -14.57 -6.72
CA PRO A 56 10.98 -14.74 -7.30
C PRO A 56 11.01 -14.74 -8.84
N HIS A 57 9.87 -14.64 -9.53
CA HIS A 57 9.79 -14.97 -10.97
C HIS A 57 10.57 -13.99 -11.85
N PHE A 58 10.52 -12.69 -11.53
CA PHE A 58 11.27 -11.67 -12.24
C PHE A 58 12.59 -11.33 -11.52
N HIS A 59 12.53 -11.12 -10.22
CA HIS A 59 13.70 -10.89 -9.37
C HIS A 59 14.16 -12.22 -8.75
N ARG A 60 15.15 -12.86 -9.38
CA ARG A 60 15.66 -14.15 -8.94
C ARG A 60 16.44 -14.07 -7.62
N GLY A 61 16.38 -15.15 -6.84
CA GLY A 61 17.07 -15.21 -5.56
C GLY A 61 16.87 -16.55 -4.86
N TYR A 62 17.38 -16.62 -3.63
CA TYR A 62 17.22 -17.78 -2.76
C TYR A 62 15.99 -17.61 -1.90
N ILE A 63 15.17 -18.65 -1.81
CA ILE A 63 13.89 -18.65 -1.11
C ILE A 63 13.86 -19.77 -0.07
N ALA A 64 13.32 -19.46 1.11
CA ALA A 64 12.86 -20.44 2.09
C ALA A 64 11.43 -20.07 2.53
N GLY A 65 10.66 -21.06 3.00
CA GLY A 65 9.26 -20.85 3.36
C GLY A 65 8.33 -20.73 2.15
N ASN A 66 7.08 -20.34 2.38
CA ASN A 66 6.05 -20.25 1.34
C ASN A 66 5.26 -18.94 1.45
N VAL A 67 4.63 -18.55 0.33
CA VAL A 67 3.63 -17.48 0.28
C VAL A 67 2.42 -17.99 -0.45
N TYR A 68 1.25 -17.76 0.12
CA TYR A 68 -0.04 -18.12 -0.46
C TYR A 68 -0.84 -16.85 -0.74
N ILE A 69 -1.47 -16.80 -1.92
CA ILE A 69 -2.38 -15.74 -2.31
C ILE A 69 -3.69 -16.38 -2.73
N ASP A 70 -4.78 -15.98 -2.10
CA ASP A 70 -6.11 -16.54 -2.32
C ASP A 70 -6.11 -18.09 -2.18
N GLY A 71 -5.31 -18.60 -1.23
CA GLY A 71 -5.11 -20.03 -0.96
C GLY A 71 -4.15 -20.77 -1.89
N GLU A 72 -3.65 -20.13 -2.96
CA GLU A 72 -2.72 -20.75 -3.91
C GLU A 72 -1.25 -20.46 -3.55
N ASN A 73 -0.39 -21.49 -3.64
CA ASN A 73 1.04 -21.32 -3.41
C ASN A 73 1.69 -20.52 -4.56
N LYS A 74 2.36 -19.42 -4.23
CA LYS A 74 3.02 -18.54 -5.19
C LYS A 74 4.11 -19.19 -6.03
N ARG A 75 4.74 -20.25 -5.56
CA ARG A 75 5.77 -20.95 -6.32
C ARG A 75 5.24 -21.61 -7.59
N GLU A 76 3.95 -21.92 -7.61
CA GLU A 76 3.26 -22.62 -8.69
C GLU A 76 2.52 -21.65 -9.64
N SER A 77 2.36 -20.38 -9.22
CA SER A 77 1.64 -19.35 -9.98
C SER A 77 2.59 -18.56 -10.88
N THR A 78 2.09 -18.05 -11.99
CA THR A 78 2.83 -17.09 -12.84
C THR A 78 2.45 -15.65 -12.48
N VAL A 79 3.31 -14.68 -12.81
CA VAL A 79 2.98 -13.24 -12.62
C VAL A 79 1.70 -12.87 -13.39
N ALA A 80 1.53 -13.39 -14.61
CA ALA A 80 0.33 -13.14 -15.41
C ALA A 80 -0.95 -13.72 -14.76
N GLY A 81 -0.86 -14.95 -14.19
CA GLY A 81 -1.98 -15.57 -13.46
C GLY A 81 -2.39 -14.78 -12.22
N LEU A 82 -1.45 -14.07 -11.61
CA LEU A 82 -1.70 -13.26 -10.41
C LEU A 82 -2.21 -11.85 -10.73
N ALA A 83 -2.01 -11.36 -11.95
CA ALA A 83 -2.37 -9.99 -12.34
C ALA A 83 -3.88 -9.68 -12.18
N SER A 84 -4.74 -10.70 -12.30
CA SER A 84 -6.18 -10.56 -12.04
C SER A 84 -6.56 -10.56 -10.54
N THR A 85 -5.66 -11.03 -9.66
CA THR A 85 -5.89 -11.11 -8.21
C THR A 85 -5.17 -10.00 -7.46
N VAL A 86 -3.93 -9.70 -7.86
CA VAL A 86 -3.06 -8.73 -7.19
C VAL A 86 -2.62 -7.64 -8.14
N GLY A 87 -3.07 -6.43 -7.90
CA GLY A 87 -2.58 -5.23 -8.55
C GLY A 87 -1.42 -4.62 -7.77
N LEU A 88 -0.33 -4.25 -8.43
CA LEU A 88 0.79 -3.54 -7.82
C LEU A 88 0.98 -2.17 -8.44
N VAL A 89 0.89 -1.13 -7.62
CA VAL A 89 1.24 0.25 -7.98
C VAL A 89 2.66 0.53 -7.51
N PHE A 90 3.53 0.91 -8.44
CA PHE A 90 4.94 1.20 -8.15
C PHE A 90 5.15 2.61 -7.59
N GLN A 91 6.24 2.78 -6.87
CA GLN A 91 6.71 4.06 -6.34
C GLN A 91 6.89 5.13 -7.43
N ASN A 92 7.42 4.74 -8.60
CA ASN A 92 7.59 5.64 -9.74
C ASN A 92 6.60 5.27 -10.85
N PRO A 93 5.57 6.09 -11.10
CA PRO A 93 4.56 5.81 -12.13
C PRO A 93 5.14 5.74 -13.55
N ALA A 94 6.20 6.49 -13.85
CA ALA A 94 6.84 6.48 -15.18
C ALA A 94 7.40 5.09 -15.55
N ASN A 95 7.71 4.24 -14.59
CA ASN A 95 8.15 2.87 -14.84
C ASN A 95 6.98 1.91 -15.17
N GLN A 96 5.75 2.38 -15.04
CA GLN A 96 4.55 1.56 -15.20
C GLN A 96 3.75 1.92 -16.44
N LEU A 97 3.82 3.19 -16.90
CA LEU A 97 3.09 3.70 -18.06
C LEU A 97 3.84 3.34 -19.35
N VAL A 98 3.17 2.63 -20.26
CA VAL A 98 3.80 2.06 -21.46
C VAL A 98 3.11 2.46 -22.78
N THR A 99 1.90 3.03 -22.71
CA THR A 99 1.11 3.35 -23.91
C THR A 99 1.17 4.84 -24.27
N LEU A 100 0.50 5.21 -25.38
CA LEU A 100 0.58 6.55 -25.95
C LEU A 100 -0.36 7.56 -25.28
N ASN A 101 -1.45 7.12 -24.66
CA ASN A 101 -2.42 7.98 -23.99
C ASN A 101 -3.13 7.25 -22.85
N VAL A 102 -3.90 8.00 -22.06
CA VAL A 102 -4.59 7.47 -20.85
C VAL A 102 -5.58 6.37 -21.20
N GLU A 103 -6.43 6.57 -22.20
CA GLU A 103 -7.46 5.59 -22.56
C GLU A 103 -6.85 4.23 -22.91
N ARG A 104 -5.78 4.23 -23.69
CA ARG A 104 -5.03 3.00 -24.04
C ARG A 104 -4.32 2.40 -22.84
N GLU A 105 -3.79 3.22 -21.94
CA GLU A 105 -3.14 2.73 -20.74
C GLU A 105 -4.12 1.99 -19.83
N LEU A 106 -5.31 2.51 -19.67
CA LEU A 106 -6.37 1.87 -18.86
C LEU A 106 -6.90 0.59 -19.53
N ALA A 107 -6.97 0.55 -20.86
CA ALA A 107 -7.42 -0.61 -21.63
C ALA A 107 -6.38 -1.72 -21.71
N PHE A 108 -5.08 -1.39 -21.66
CA PHE A 108 -3.95 -2.30 -21.94
C PHE A 108 -3.99 -3.59 -21.13
N GLY A 109 -4.16 -3.49 -19.82
CA GLY A 109 -4.19 -4.65 -18.93
C GLY A 109 -5.39 -5.58 -19.23
N PRO A 110 -6.62 -5.07 -19.21
CA PRO A 110 -7.81 -5.86 -19.54
C PRO A 110 -7.77 -6.51 -20.92
N GLU A 111 -7.28 -5.81 -21.95
CA GLU A 111 -7.12 -6.36 -23.31
C GLU A 111 -6.15 -7.54 -23.31
N ASN A 112 -4.99 -7.43 -22.64
CA ASN A 112 -4.01 -8.51 -22.54
C ASN A 112 -4.53 -9.73 -21.75
N LEU A 113 -5.50 -9.54 -20.87
CA LEU A 113 -6.20 -10.62 -20.16
C LEU A 113 -7.35 -11.21 -20.99
N GLY A 114 -7.59 -10.74 -22.22
CA GLY A 114 -8.67 -11.22 -23.08
C GLY A 114 -10.08 -10.85 -22.61
N VAL A 115 -10.21 -9.73 -21.88
CA VAL A 115 -11.53 -9.22 -21.48
C VAL A 115 -12.30 -8.75 -22.72
N GLU A 116 -13.60 -9.05 -22.75
CA GLU A 116 -14.49 -8.67 -23.86
C GLU A 116 -14.43 -7.15 -24.13
N PRO A 117 -14.31 -6.69 -25.40
CA PRO A 117 -14.14 -5.27 -25.73
C PRO A 117 -15.20 -4.32 -25.16
N SER A 118 -16.44 -4.77 -25.04
CA SER A 118 -17.52 -3.97 -24.41
C SER A 118 -17.27 -3.75 -22.92
N GLU A 119 -16.78 -4.77 -22.23
CA GLU A 119 -16.42 -4.71 -20.81
C GLU A 119 -15.15 -3.89 -20.60
N VAL A 120 -14.15 -3.97 -21.50
CA VAL A 120 -12.96 -3.10 -21.46
C VAL A 120 -13.39 -1.64 -21.49
N ARG A 121 -14.21 -1.25 -22.47
CA ARG A 121 -14.72 0.14 -22.58
C ARG A 121 -15.45 0.57 -21.31
N ARG A 122 -16.33 -0.29 -20.76
CA ARG A 122 -17.03 0.02 -19.52
C ARG A 122 -16.09 0.25 -18.34
N ARG A 123 -15.06 -0.59 -18.19
CA ARG A 123 -14.06 -0.44 -17.12
C ARG A 123 -13.24 0.84 -17.29
N VAL A 124 -12.83 1.17 -18.52
CA VAL A 124 -12.10 2.40 -18.82
C VAL A 124 -12.91 3.64 -18.40
N GLU A 125 -14.19 3.71 -18.79
CA GLU A 125 -15.06 4.83 -18.40
C GLU A 125 -15.25 4.92 -16.89
N GLU A 126 -15.49 3.79 -16.21
CA GLU A 126 -15.61 3.73 -14.74
C GLU A 126 -14.32 4.26 -14.05
N ILE A 127 -13.15 3.93 -14.55
CA ILE A 127 -11.88 4.38 -13.98
C ILE A 127 -11.60 5.86 -14.30
N ILE A 128 -11.94 6.32 -15.50
CA ILE A 128 -11.82 7.73 -15.88
C ILE A 128 -12.67 8.60 -14.95
N GLU A 129 -13.90 8.20 -14.68
CA GLU A 129 -14.79 8.90 -13.74
C GLU A 129 -14.26 8.83 -12.30
N LEU A 130 -13.92 7.63 -11.81
CA LEU A 130 -13.44 7.41 -10.44
C LEU A 130 -12.21 8.26 -10.09
N LEU A 131 -11.28 8.37 -11.04
CA LEU A 131 -9.99 9.05 -10.84
C LEU A 131 -9.96 10.47 -11.41
N ASN A 132 -11.08 10.95 -11.96
CA ASN A 132 -11.20 12.25 -12.60
C ASN A 132 -10.09 12.47 -13.66
N LEU A 133 -10.06 11.59 -14.67
CA LEU A 133 -9.03 11.56 -15.71
C LEU A 133 -9.52 12.06 -17.07
N ASP A 134 -10.78 12.48 -17.22
CA ASP A 134 -11.37 12.83 -18.51
C ASP A 134 -10.56 13.88 -19.29
N TYR A 135 -10.09 14.92 -18.59
CA TYR A 135 -9.27 15.97 -19.18
C TYR A 135 -7.86 15.51 -19.62
N LEU A 136 -7.47 14.29 -19.27
CA LEU A 136 -6.20 13.67 -19.62
C LEU A 136 -6.32 12.58 -20.68
N ARG A 137 -7.53 12.25 -21.12
CA ARG A 137 -7.85 11.05 -21.94
C ARG A 137 -6.88 10.86 -23.10
N ASP A 138 -6.62 11.92 -23.85
CA ASP A 138 -5.78 11.89 -25.05
C ASP A 138 -4.32 12.31 -24.81
N LYS A 139 -3.97 12.70 -23.56
CA LYS A 139 -2.61 13.15 -23.25
C LYS A 139 -1.63 12.01 -23.18
N HIS A 140 -0.41 12.30 -23.61
CA HIS A 140 0.74 11.41 -23.41
C HIS A 140 1.20 11.39 -21.95
N PRO A 141 1.67 10.24 -21.41
CA PRO A 141 2.16 10.17 -20.05
C PRO A 141 3.22 11.20 -19.68
N HIS A 142 4.15 11.53 -20.60
CA HIS A 142 5.21 12.51 -20.35
C HIS A 142 4.74 13.99 -20.34
N GLU A 143 3.50 14.25 -20.76
CA GLU A 143 2.89 15.59 -20.68
C GLU A 143 2.14 15.82 -19.35
N MET A 144 2.15 14.82 -18.48
CA MET A 144 1.43 14.82 -17.21
C MET A 144 2.34 15.16 -16.05
N SER A 145 1.78 15.82 -15.03
CA SER A 145 2.42 15.95 -13.72
C SER A 145 2.59 14.58 -13.04
N GLY A 146 3.50 14.48 -12.06
CA GLY A 146 3.71 13.23 -11.32
C GLY A 146 2.43 12.70 -10.66
N GLY A 147 1.58 13.59 -10.13
CA GLY A 147 0.29 13.20 -9.55
C GLY A 147 -0.72 12.70 -10.57
N GLU A 148 -0.73 13.27 -11.78
CA GLU A 148 -1.55 12.77 -12.89
C GLU A 148 -1.07 11.41 -13.37
N GLN A 149 0.25 11.22 -13.56
CA GLN A 149 0.83 9.94 -13.91
C GLN A 149 0.51 8.86 -12.86
N GLN A 150 0.59 9.20 -11.58
CA GLN A 150 0.28 8.26 -10.50
C GLN A 150 -1.19 7.83 -10.51
N ARG A 151 -2.13 8.75 -10.77
CA ARG A 151 -3.54 8.42 -10.92
C ARG A 151 -3.79 7.52 -12.12
N VAL A 152 -3.14 7.78 -13.25
CA VAL A 152 -3.25 6.93 -14.45
C VAL A 152 -2.65 5.55 -14.20
N ALA A 153 -1.46 5.45 -13.60
CA ALA A 153 -0.84 4.18 -13.24
C ALA A 153 -1.71 3.36 -12.27
N MET A 154 -2.31 4.00 -11.27
CA MET A 154 -3.27 3.35 -10.38
C MET A 154 -4.53 2.92 -11.14
N GLY A 155 -5.03 3.76 -12.05
CA GLY A 155 -6.19 3.45 -12.89
C GLY A 155 -5.98 2.22 -13.76
N ALA A 156 -4.81 2.09 -14.38
CA ALA A 156 -4.44 0.94 -15.18
C ALA A 156 -4.50 -0.38 -14.37
N ILE A 157 -4.06 -0.33 -13.11
CA ILE A 157 -4.16 -1.48 -12.19
C ILE A 157 -5.61 -1.75 -11.77
N LEU A 158 -6.39 -0.71 -11.45
CA LEU A 158 -7.78 -0.86 -11.02
C LEU A 158 -8.69 -1.39 -12.15
N ALA A 159 -8.37 -1.09 -13.41
CA ALA A 159 -9.09 -1.62 -14.58
C ALA A 159 -9.05 -3.16 -14.67
N LEU A 160 -8.02 -3.80 -14.08
CA LEU A 160 -7.94 -5.25 -13.94
C LEU A 160 -8.94 -5.83 -12.93
N LYS A 161 -9.53 -4.99 -12.06
CA LYS A 161 -10.42 -5.36 -10.95
C LYS A 161 -9.78 -6.36 -9.97
N PRO A 162 -8.58 -6.07 -9.45
CA PRO A 162 -7.90 -6.99 -8.55
C PRO A 162 -8.63 -7.11 -7.20
N LYS A 163 -8.49 -8.26 -6.52
CA LYS A 163 -8.97 -8.46 -5.15
C LYS A 163 -8.07 -7.74 -4.13
N ILE A 164 -6.79 -7.63 -4.43
CA ILE A 164 -5.74 -7.06 -3.58
C ILE A 164 -5.06 -5.92 -4.33
N LEU A 165 -5.02 -4.75 -3.71
CA LEU A 165 -4.20 -3.63 -4.15
C LEU A 165 -2.96 -3.53 -3.27
N VAL A 166 -1.79 -3.72 -3.87
CA VAL A 166 -0.49 -3.46 -3.25
C VAL A 166 0.01 -2.12 -3.79
N ALA A 167 0.35 -1.18 -2.93
CA ALA A 167 0.89 0.11 -3.33
C ALA A 167 2.22 0.36 -2.61
N ASP A 168 3.30 0.46 -3.37
CA ASP A 168 4.65 0.65 -2.85
C ASP A 168 5.03 2.13 -2.91
N GLU A 169 4.87 2.85 -1.79
CA GLU A 169 5.13 4.28 -1.62
C GLU A 169 4.51 5.16 -2.74
N PRO A 170 3.18 5.03 -3.00
CA PRO A 170 2.54 5.68 -4.14
C PRO A 170 2.53 7.20 -4.07
N THR A 171 2.94 7.78 -2.93
CA THR A 171 2.92 9.23 -2.70
C THR A 171 4.30 9.87 -2.61
N SER A 172 5.39 9.11 -2.72
CA SER A 172 6.76 9.55 -2.44
C SER A 172 7.23 10.75 -3.28
N ASN A 173 6.76 10.85 -4.53
CA ASN A 173 7.14 11.89 -5.49
C ASN A 173 6.03 12.93 -5.74
N LEU A 174 5.02 13.01 -4.87
CA LEU A 174 3.85 13.85 -5.06
C LEU A 174 3.86 15.06 -4.11
N ASP A 175 3.29 16.16 -4.61
CA ASP A 175 2.92 17.28 -3.76
C ASP A 175 1.85 16.86 -2.72
N PRO A 176 1.68 17.61 -1.61
CA PRO A 176 0.79 17.21 -0.54
C PRO A 176 -0.66 16.96 -0.96
N LYS A 177 -1.23 17.79 -1.87
CA LYS A 177 -2.61 17.63 -2.33
C LYS A 177 -2.80 16.37 -3.17
N SER A 178 -1.87 16.13 -4.10
CA SER A 178 -1.87 14.91 -4.92
C SER A 178 -1.70 13.66 -4.07
N ALA A 179 -0.86 13.71 -3.04
CA ALA A 179 -0.68 12.61 -2.10
C ALA A 179 -1.95 12.30 -1.30
N GLU A 180 -2.59 13.32 -0.71
CA GLU A 180 -3.87 13.17 0.00
C GLU A 180 -4.93 12.56 -0.91
N LEU A 181 -5.08 13.07 -2.14
CA LEU A 181 -6.04 12.56 -3.11
C LEU A 181 -5.83 11.07 -3.41
N ILE A 182 -4.60 10.63 -3.65
CA ILE A 182 -4.28 9.22 -3.91
C ILE A 182 -4.63 8.34 -2.71
N LEU A 183 -4.27 8.77 -1.50
CA LEU A 183 -4.54 8.00 -0.27
C LEU A 183 -6.03 7.95 0.04
N ASP A 184 -6.77 9.03 -0.18
CA ASP A 184 -8.24 9.05 -0.02
C ASP A 184 -8.91 8.10 -1.02
N ILE A 185 -8.45 8.04 -2.27
CA ILE A 185 -8.97 7.09 -3.26
C ILE A 185 -8.72 5.65 -2.78
N ILE A 186 -7.50 5.32 -2.33
CA ILE A 186 -7.17 3.98 -1.82
C ILE A 186 -8.05 3.63 -0.60
N ALA A 187 -8.23 4.56 0.33
CA ALA A 187 -9.10 4.36 1.49
C ALA A 187 -10.58 4.14 1.09
N GLN A 188 -11.07 4.90 0.10
CA GLN A 188 -12.43 4.72 -0.42
C GLN A 188 -12.62 3.37 -1.13
N LEU A 189 -11.64 2.90 -1.90
CA LEU A 189 -11.66 1.58 -2.52
C LEU A 189 -11.78 0.47 -1.48
N ASN A 190 -11.01 0.55 -0.39
CA ASN A 190 -11.15 -0.39 0.71
C ASN A 190 -12.54 -0.33 1.36
N LYS A 191 -13.00 0.87 1.75
CA LYS A 191 -14.26 1.05 2.49
C LYS A 191 -15.50 0.74 1.68
N LYS A 192 -15.55 1.18 0.39
CA LYS A 192 -16.74 1.08 -0.45
C LYS A 192 -16.78 -0.21 -1.27
N SER A 193 -15.63 -0.62 -1.84
CA SER A 193 -15.55 -1.80 -2.71
C SER A 193 -15.13 -3.06 -1.96
N GLY A 194 -14.69 -2.95 -0.70
CA GLY A 194 -14.19 -4.07 0.07
C GLY A 194 -12.85 -4.62 -0.44
N MET A 195 -12.09 -3.82 -1.19
CA MET A 195 -10.77 -4.19 -1.70
C MET A 195 -9.79 -4.38 -0.54
N THR A 196 -9.02 -5.45 -0.55
CA THR A 196 -7.91 -5.63 0.40
C THR A 196 -6.73 -4.76 -0.02
N VAL A 197 -6.17 -3.99 0.90
CA VAL A 197 -5.09 -3.04 0.61
C VAL A 197 -3.86 -3.37 1.45
N VAL A 198 -2.70 -3.44 0.78
CA VAL A 198 -1.38 -3.44 1.41
C VAL A 198 -0.63 -2.20 0.92
N LEU A 199 -0.51 -1.21 1.78
CA LEU A 199 0.08 0.08 1.46
C LEU A 199 1.41 0.26 2.17
N VAL A 200 2.49 0.42 1.44
CA VAL A 200 3.77 0.91 2.00
C VAL A 200 3.73 2.42 2.02
N GLU A 201 3.87 3.02 3.21
CA GLU A 201 3.81 4.48 3.35
C GLU A 201 4.65 4.95 4.55
N HIS A 202 5.27 6.12 4.40
CA HIS A 202 6.02 6.81 5.44
C HIS A 202 5.25 7.97 6.08
N ARG A 203 4.26 8.52 5.36
CA ARG A 203 3.41 9.63 5.82
C ARG A 203 2.28 9.11 6.70
N LEU A 204 2.63 8.60 7.88
CA LEU A 204 1.66 7.94 8.78
C LEU A 204 0.57 8.89 9.29
N ASP A 205 0.81 10.22 9.31
CA ASP A 205 -0.23 11.22 9.59
C ASP A 205 -1.42 11.12 8.63
N LEU A 206 -1.20 10.71 7.38
CA LEU A 206 -2.25 10.67 6.35
C LEU A 206 -3.02 9.36 6.33
N VAL A 207 -2.37 8.24 6.69
CA VAL A 207 -2.93 6.89 6.47
C VAL A 207 -3.38 6.17 7.73
N SER A 208 -2.83 6.52 8.90
CA SER A 208 -3.07 5.75 10.13
C SER A 208 -4.53 5.74 10.58
N LYS A 209 -5.30 6.79 10.27
CA LYS A 209 -6.73 6.89 10.59
C LYS A 209 -7.59 5.87 9.83
N ASP A 210 -7.17 5.47 8.62
CA ASP A 210 -7.90 4.58 7.74
C ASP A 210 -7.38 3.13 7.82
N ALA A 211 -6.17 2.95 8.34
CA ALA A 211 -5.56 1.64 8.49
C ALA A 211 -6.30 0.80 9.55
N SER A 212 -6.59 -0.44 9.21
CA SER A 212 -7.05 -1.44 10.19
C SER A 212 -5.87 -2.03 10.97
N ARG A 213 -4.67 -2.01 10.38
CA ARG A 213 -3.48 -2.67 10.90
C ARG A 213 -2.21 -2.02 10.40
N ILE A 214 -1.18 -1.97 11.23
CA ILE A 214 0.18 -1.54 10.87
C ILE A 214 1.14 -2.69 11.07
N ILE A 215 1.94 -2.96 10.04
CA ILE A 215 3.09 -3.86 10.08
C ILE A 215 4.36 -3.00 10.08
N LEU A 216 5.13 -3.10 11.16
CA LEU A 216 6.41 -2.42 11.30
C LEU A 216 7.54 -3.38 10.93
N MET A 217 8.36 -2.99 9.96
CA MET A 217 9.50 -3.80 9.49
C MET A 217 10.82 -3.15 9.83
N ASP A 218 11.78 -3.98 10.25
CA ASP A 218 13.20 -3.61 10.36
C ASP A 218 14.09 -4.76 9.90
N LYS A 219 15.17 -4.43 9.17
CA LYS A 219 16.22 -5.37 8.70
C LYS A 219 15.68 -6.68 8.11
N GLY A 220 14.61 -6.59 7.32
CA GLY A 220 13.99 -7.72 6.64
C GLY A 220 12.98 -8.51 7.47
N SER A 221 12.73 -8.13 8.72
CA SER A 221 11.81 -8.83 9.63
C SER A 221 10.63 -7.94 10.01
N ILE A 222 9.50 -8.55 10.36
CA ILE A 222 8.39 -7.86 11.03
C ILE A 222 8.78 -7.77 12.52
N VAL A 223 8.79 -6.54 13.05
CA VAL A 223 9.16 -6.26 14.45
C VAL A 223 7.96 -5.84 15.30
N ALA A 224 6.89 -5.37 14.68
CA ALA A 224 5.58 -5.18 15.33
C ALA A 224 4.48 -5.34 14.28
N ASP A 225 3.31 -5.80 14.73
CA ASP A 225 2.16 -6.07 13.90
C ASP A 225 0.88 -5.96 14.76
N GLY A 226 -0.01 -5.02 14.43
CA GLY A 226 -1.22 -4.79 15.23
C GLY A 226 -1.99 -3.53 14.87
N PRO A 227 -2.98 -3.18 15.69
CA PRO A 227 -3.78 -1.96 15.51
C PRO A 227 -2.90 -0.70 15.51
N PRO A 228 -3.23 0.33 14.68
CA PRO A 228 -2.42 1.55 14.57
C PRO A 228 -2.12 2.22 15.92
N ARG A 229 -3.12 2.29 16.81
CA ARG A 229 -2.98 2.97 18.11
C ARG A 229 -2.00 2.25 19.05
N GLU A 230 -1.84 0.94 18.91
CA GLU A 230 -0.89 0.14 19.70
C GLU A 230 0.52 0.26 19.10
N VAL A 231 0.66 -0.03 17.79
CA VAL A 231 1.99 -0.04 17.15
C VAL A 231 2.64 1.33 17.17
N LEU A 232 1.89 2.41 16.88
CA LEU A 232 2.42 3.78 16.80
C LEU A 232 2.76 4.40 18.17
N THR A 233 2.40 3.77 19.26
CA THR A 233 2.81 4.19 20.62
C THR A 233 4.05 3.49 21.11
N MET A 234 4.50 2.43 20.47
CA MET A 234 5.72 1.70 20.83
C MET A 234 6.96 2.61 20.67
N ASP A 235 7.83 2.59 21.66
CA ASP A 235 9.12 3.34 21.58
C ASP A 235 10.01 2.79 20.47
N LEU A 236 9.80 1.53 20.11
CA LEU A 236 10.45 0.89 18.97
C LEU A 236 10.34 1.71 17.67
N CYS A 237 9.22 2.43 17.43
CA CYS A 237 9.08 3.29 16.25
C CYS A 237 10.18 4.38 16.22
N GLU A 238 10.43 5.02 17.35
CA GLU A 238 11.48 6.06 17.49
C GLU A 238 12.87 5.45 17.42
N GLU A 239 13.08 4.30 18.06
CA GLU A 239 14.37 3.58 18.07
C GLU A 239 14.86 3.20 16.67
N ILE A 240 13.93 2.78 15.79
CA ILE A 240 14.27 2.41 14.40
C ILE A 240 14.09 3.56 13.40
N GLY A 241 13.77 4.77 13.87
CA GLY A 241 13.66 5.97 13.04
C GLY A 241 12.38 6.07 12.21
N VAL A 242 11.29 5.44 12.63
CA VAL A 242 9.97 5.58 12.01
C VAL A 242 9.22 6.73 12.63
N GLY A 243 8.85 7.72 11.82
CA GLY A 243 8.03 8.85 12.25
C GLY A 243 6.61 8.41 12.59
N VAL A 244 6.12 8.78 13.77
CA VAL A 244 4.72 8.55 14.16
C VAL A 244 3.89 9.82 13.96
N PRO A 245 2.54 9.74 13.82
CA PRO A 245 1.69 10.91 13.64
C PRO A 245 1.94 11.99 14.70
N LYS A 246 1.95 13.25 14.27
CA LYS A 246 2.16 14.40 15.18
C LYS A 246 1.18 14.40 16.35
N ALA A 247 -0.08 14.02 16.12
CA ALA A 247 -1.09 13.89 17.17
C ALA A 247 -0.66 12.87 18.24
N THR A 248 -0.13 11.72 17.81
CA THR A 248 0.39 10.67 18.71
C THR A 248 1.64 11.16 19.47
N GLN A 249 2.54 11.91 18.82
CA GLN A 249 3.70 12.50 19.51
C GLN A 249 3.28 13.50 20.60
N ILE A 250 2.34 14.39 20.30
CA ILE A 250 1.81 15.36 21.27
C ILE A 250 1.12 14.62 22.42
N TYR A 251 0.33 13.59 22.12
CA TYR A 251 -0.31 12.75 23.12
C TYR A 251 0.70 12.14 24.10
N LYS A 252 1.79 11.50 23.62
CA LYS A 252 2.85 10.95 24.47
C LYS A 252 3.43 12.03 25.40
N ARG A 253 3.67 13.24 24.89
CA ARG A 253 4.19 14.38 25.69
C ARG A 253 3.17 14.88 26.72
N LEU A 254 1.89 14.90 26.43
CA LEU A 254 0.85 15.31 27.36
C LEU A 254 0.67 14.28 28.47
N LEU A 255 0.70 12.99 28.14
CA LEU A 255 0.71 11.90 29.13
C LEU A 255 1.88 12.01 30.11
N SER A 256 3.10 12.28 29.61
CA SER A 256 4.27 12.45 30.48
C SER A 256 4.17 13.64 31.43
N LYS A 257 3.27 14.59 31.16
CA LYS A 257 2.92 15.74 32.02
C LYS A 257 1.70 15.50 32.91
N GLY A 258 1.18 14.26 32.96
CA GLY A 258 0.06 13.88 33.83
C GLY A 258 -1.34 14.09 33.27
N MET A 259 -1.46 14.53 31.99
CA MET A 259 -2.78 14.65 31.34
C MET A 259 -3.29 13.27 30.94
N GLN A 260 -4.43 12.85 31.47
CA GLN A 260 -5.06 11.59 31.09
C GLN A 260 -5.98 11.78 29.87
N MET A 261 -5.92 10.85 28.94
CA MET A 261 -6.78 10.81 27.75
C MET A 261 -7.29 9.39 27.52
N ARG A 262 -8.51 9.28 26.98
CA ARG A 262 -9.22 7.98 26.85
C ARG A 262 -8.60 7.02 25.84
N GLN A 263 -7.91 7.53 24.82
CA GLN A 263 -7.27 6.72 23.78
C GLN A 263 -6.13 7.48 23.09
N VAL A 264 -5.37 6.80 22.25
CA VAL A 264 -4.30 7.38 21.43
C VAL A 264 -4.90 8.10 20.22
N PRO A 265 -4.70 9.41 20.02
CA PRO A 265 -5.17 10.10 18.82
C PRO A 265 -4.26 9.79 17.62
N LEU A 266 -4.86 9.53 16.46
CA LEU A 266 -4.18 9.34 15.19
C LEU A 266 -4.23 10.59 14.30
N THR A 267 -5.18 11.51 14.57
CA THR A 267 -5.35 12.76 13.84
C THR A 267 -5.33 13.97 14.76
N GLY A 268 -5.05 15.15 14.19
CA GLY A 268 -5.10 16.43 14.92
C GLY A 268 -6.50 16.74 15.46
N GLU A 269 -7.56 16.38 14.73
CA GLU A 269 -8.95 16.55 15.14
C GLU A 269 -9.30 15.71 16.36
N GLU A 270 -8.91 14.42 16.35
CA GLU A 270 -9.08 13.54 17.53
C GLU A 270 -8.36 14.12 18.74
N LEU A 271 -7.10 14.57 18.56
CA LEU A 271 -6.32 15.16 19.64
C LEU A 271 -7.01 16.41 20.19
N ALA A 272 -7.45 17.32 19.34
CA ALA A 272 -8.12 18.57 19.75
C ALA A 272 -9.38 18.29 20.59
N THR A 273 -10.20 17.34 20.15
CA THR A 273 -11.42 16.91 20.88
C THR A 273 -11.06 16.37 22.25
N MET A 274 -10.06 15.46 22.35
CA MET A 274 -9.65 14.86 23.62
C MET A 274 -9.04 15.88 24.61
N VAL A 275 -8.29 16.87 24.11
CA VAL A 275 -7.75 17.95 24.96
C VAL A 275 -8.88 18.82 25.54
N GLN A 276 -9.92 19.11 24.75
CA GLN A 276 -11.08 19.85 25.23
C GLN A 276 -11.83 19.06 26.32
N GLU A 277 -12.08 17.77 26.10
CA GLU A 277 -12.72 16.90 27.09
C GLU A 277 -11.92 16.83 28.41
N ALA A 278 -10.60 16.66 28.32
CA ALA A 278 -9.72 16.57 29.50
C ALA A 278 -9.60 17.89 30.30
N ARG A 279 -9.89 19.06 29.69
CA ARG A 279 -9.93 20.37 30.38
C ARG A 279 -11.26 20.63 31.07
N SER A 280 -12.29 19.91 30.67
CA SER A 280 -13.65 20.08 31.23
C SER A 280 -13.93 19.17 32.44
N GLN A 281 -12.99 18.27 32.73
CA GLN A 281 -12.95 17.42 33.95
C GLN A 281 -12.05 18.05 35.00
#